data_f544fa31ad245183899aa0fc8b15665b
#
_entry.id   f544fa31ad245183899aa0fc8b15665b
#
_cell.length_a   1.000
_cell.length_b   1.000
_cell.length_c   1.000
_cell.angle_alpha   90.00
_cell.angle_beta   90.00
_cell.angle_gamma   90.00
#
_symmetry.space_group_name_H-M   'P 1'
#
loop_
_entity.id
_entity.type
_entity.pdbx_description
1 polymer ?
#
loop_
_entity_poly.entity_id
_entity_poly.type
_entity_poly.pdbx_seq_one_letter_code
_entity_poly.pdbx_strand_id
1 'polypeptide(L)'
;MQPYQQQYIENVQEIMRLGDFYRVPRTDFSTWFAIEKSNRQRMLRLKRENIELLNRNLFPTLDELHEANQERIDELIAFADALLDWKTNLDCGVYVSIHEALLSLYRVRRDRNRIISELYKLGMGLYYMDRAVDGVDKEHASPFRFRNEMVFTEAGSYMKFFEEIPDAETRGYIIRALANIAICSDDRKRRVAITARVLQILKDEHYRALEPSLPWDVFLRRYNQQMSANRSTLSKGDLSKQELELILESCYEVFKPEADAQNPDIRWLWPYYEMEYSCGFVDLETTLGRMEHLIEQTPYNDYSISGIYANVQLAIYYGRLLRDNPSAQAAAHPREVLKKAYVKMMKTLMTCPIGDTADYLAYIVRLVMTSYHEIPEVLPFREVLQDMMQRFAGAQAIRAEQAAAITRLFVETILAAEPLFFNDIPLFEGYTDERERRKAILAYAEDCGRYHDLGLIQLNMARMLETRNLFETEDRIFQLHTVAGHDDLARCESTHRFADVALGHHRWYNGAGGYPEAYIRSDSPYRQMTDVVAVVAYIMDQEDRSVDATVGEVIAQARKRFSPLVTAYLDDQQLIAGIKAILCEEEPYYRVFYERLTAPIEPETDSKTDLHTRK
;
A
#
# COMPACT_ATOMS: atom_id res chain seq x y z
N MET A 1 -4.26 18.24 26.90
CA MET A 1 -5.01 17.05 26.43
C MET A 1 -5.82 16.46 27.57
N GLN A 2 -7.04 16.01 27.29
CA GLN A 2 -7.90 15.32 28.24
C GLN A 2 -7.39 13.89 28.52
N PRO A 3 -7.69 13.28 29.68
CA PRO A 3 -7.22 11.92 30.01
C PRO A 3 -7.58 10.86 28.96
N TYR A 4 -8.77 10.93 28.35
CA TYR A 4 -9.18 9.98 27.33
C TYR A 4 -8.35 10.08 26.03
N GLN A 5 -7.90 11.28 25.67
CA GLN A 5 -7.05 11.53 24.51
C GLN A 5 -5.69 10.88 24.70
N GLN A 6 -5.11 11.07 25.87
CA GLN A 6 -3.84 10.44 26.24
C GLN A 6 -3.96 8.92 26.25
N GLN A 7 -5.03 8.37 26.86
CA GLN A 7 -5.28 6.93 26.89
C GLN A 7 -5.45 6.36 25.48
N TYR A 8 -6.14 7.08 24.59
CA TYR A 8 -6.29 6.67 23.19
C TYR A 8 -4.94 6.55 22.47
N ILE A 9 -4.09 7.57 22.60
CA ILE A 9 -2.75 7.57 21.99
C ILE A 9 -1.92 6.39 22.53
N GLU A 10 -1.91 6.18 23.84
CA GLU A 10 -1.18 5.09 24.49
C GLU A 10 -1.67 3.72 23.99
N ASN A 11 -2.97 3.54 23.86
CA ASN A 11 -3.57 2.30 23.35
C ASN A 11 -3.16 2.05 21.90
N VAL A 12 -3.20 3.07 21.02
CA VAL A 12 -2.79 2.94 19.62
C VAL A 12 -1.30 2.59 19.52
N GLN A 13 -0.45 3.27 20.28
CA GLN A 13 0.98 2.98 20.32
C GLN A 13 1.28 1.56 20.83
N GLU A 14 0.54 1.10 21.84
CA GLU A 14 0.68 -0.26 22.34
C GLU A 14 0.22 -1.31 21.30
N ILE A 15 -0.89 -1.07 20.59
CA ILE A 15 -1.33 -1.94 19.49
C ILE A 15 -0.25 -2.03 18.42
N MET A 16 0.34 -0.89 18.04
CA MET A 16 1.43 -0.87 17.06
C MET A 16 2.64 -1.68 17.55
N ARG A 17 3.03 -1.51 18.81
CA ARG A 17 4.14 -2.25 19.43
C ARG A 17 3.88 -3.76 19.46
N LEU A 18 2.65 -4.17 19.78
CA LEU A 18 2.24 -5.57 19.76
C LEU A 18 2.25 -6.16 18.36
N GLY A 19 1.81 -5.37 17.36
CA GLY A 19 1.84 -5.74 15.93
C GLY A 19 3.27 -5.92 15.38
N ASP A 20 4.26 -5.20 15.92
CA ASP A 20 5.66 -5.35 15.51
C ASP A 20 6.25 -6.73 15.85
N PHE A 21 5.63 -7.46 16.77
CA PHE A 21 6.05 -8.79 17.18
C PHE A 21 6.13 -9.79 16.02
N TYR A 22 5.27 -9.66 15.01
CA TYR A 22 5.23 -10.57 13.87
C TYR A 22 6.42 -10.45 12.91
N ARG A 23 7.24 -9.43 13.05
CA ARG A 23 8.21 -9.06 12.02
C ARG A 23 9.49 -9.90 12.05
N VAL A 24 9.97 -10.36 13.20
CA VAL A 24 11.12 -11.28 13.31
C VAL A 24 11.03 -12.09 14.60
N PRO A 25 10.61 -13.35 14.57
CA PRO A 25 10.67 -14.23 15.76
C PRO A 25 12.12 -14.41 16.21
N ARG A 26 12.41 -14.10 17.48
CA ARG A 26 13.73 -14.29 18.11
C ARG A 26 13.74 -15.39 19.18
N THR A 27 12.61 -16.07 19.37
CA THR A 27 12.40 -17.11 20.38
C THR A 27 12.01 -18.41 19.69
N ASP A 28 12.05 -19.52 20.42
CA ASP A 28 11.52 -20.79 19.94
C ASP A 28 10.02 -20.69 19.66
N PHE A 29 9.51 -21.64 18.87
CA PHE A 29 8.12 -21.63 18.41
C PHE A 29 7.11 -21.59 19.57
N SER A 30 7.27 -22.38 20.59
CA SER A 30 6.30 -22.48 21.70
C SER A 30 6.20 -21.17 22.48
N THR A 31 7.33 -20.54 22.72
CA THR A 31 7.41 -19.20 23.35
C THR A 31 6.78 -18.14 22.44
N TRP A 32 7.12 -18.14 21.14
CA TRP A 32 6.57 -17.21 20.16
C TRP A 32 5.05 -17.33 20.07
N PHE A 33 4.52 -18.56 19.96
CA PHE A 33 3.09 -18.84 19.86
C PHE A 33 2.30 -18.36 21.10
N ALA A 34 2.83 -18.61 22.29
CA ALA A 34 2.21 -18.15 23.54
C ALA A 34 2.13 -16.62 23.62
N ILE A 35 3.20 -15.93 23.19
CA ILE A 35 3.25 -14.45 23.17
C ILE A 35 2.29 -13.91 22.12
N GLU A 36 2.27 -14.49 20.92
CA GLU A 36 1.36 -14.10 19.83
C GLU A 36 -0.10 -14.13 20.30
N LYS A 37 -0.51 -15.24 20.87
CA LYS A 37 -1.86 -15.43 21.41
C LYS A 37 -2.22 -14.39 22.49
N SER A 38 -1.30 -14.11 23.39
CA SER A 38 -1.47 -13.08 24.42
C SER A 38 -1.57 -11.68 23.81
N ASN A 39 -0.72 -11.37 22.83
CA ASN A 39 -0.72 -10.07 22.14
C ASN A 39 -2.04 -9.83 21.41
N ARG A 40 -2.55 -10.82 20.68
CA ARG A 40 -3.83 -10.71 19.96
C ARG A 40 -4.99 -10.41 20.91
N GLN A 41 -5.07 -11.15 22.03
CA GLN A 41 -6.11 -10.89 23.03
C GLN A 41 -6.00 -9.50 23.64
N ARG A 42 -4.79 -8.98 23.81
CA ARG A 42 -4.54 -7.64 24.31
C ARG A 42 -4.95 -6.59 23.28
N MET A 43 -4.60 -6.76 22.01
CA MET A 43 -4.99 -5.86 20.92
C MET A 43 -6.50 -5.74 20.79
N LEU A 44 -7.24 -6.85 20.83
CA LEU A 44 -8.69 -6.84 20.79
C LEU A 44 -9.32 -6.07 21.97
N ARG A 45 -8.76 -6.19 23.18
CA ARG A 45 -9.22 -5.41 24.33
C ARG A 45 -8.98 -3.91 24.13
N LEU A 46 -7.79 -3.53 23.70
CA LEU A 46 -7.43 -2.13 23.43
C LEU A 46 -8.29 -1.53 22.32
N LYS A 47 -8.57 -2.29 21.25
CA LYS A 47 -9.50 -1.89 20.19
C LYS A 47 -10.89 -1.57 20.74
N ARG A 48 -11.46 -2.43 21.58
CA ARG A 48 -12.78 -2.19 22.22
C ARG A 48 -12.76 -0.94 23.09
N GLU A 49 -11.71 -0.77 23.90
CA GLU A 49 -11.50 0.41 24.72
C GLU A 49 -11.42 1.68 23.88
N ASN A 50 -10.68 1.67 22.78
CA ASN A 50 -10.58 2.79 21.85
C ASN A 50 -11.94 3.19 21.27
N ILE A 51 -12.74 2.21 20.84
CA ILE A 51 -14.10 2.44 20.34
C ILE A 51 -14.96 3.13 21.41
N GLU A 52 -14.89 2.67 22.66
CA GLU A 52 -15.61 3.30 23.76
C GLU A 52 -15.14 4.72 24.07
N LEU A 53 -13.81 4.96 24.07
CA LEU A 53 -13.24 6.29 24.30
C LEU A 53 -13.71 7.30 23.24
N LEU A 54 -13.72 6.91 21.97
CA LEU A 54 -14.18 7.78 20.88
C LEU A 54 -15.70 8.06 20.99
N ASN A 55 -16.51 7.01 21.18
CA ASN A 55 -17.97 7.12 21.21
C ASN A 55 -18.48 7.93 22.42
N ARG A 56 -17.82 7.79 23.58
CA ARG A 56 -18.27 8.47 24.80
C ARG A 56 -17.73 9.89 24.95
N ASN A 57 -16.60 10.20 24.33
CA ASN A 57 -15.94 11.49 24.59
C ASN A 57 -15.71 12.31 23.34
N LEU A 58 -15.08 11.75 22.28
CA LEU A 58 -14.67 12.53 21.12
C LEU A 58 -15.89 12.95 20.29
N PHE A 59 -16.70 12.03 19.82
CA PHE A 59 -17.79 12.34 18.89
C PHE A 59 -18.82 13.30 19.48
N PRO A 60 -19.28 13.16 20.74
CA PRO A 60 -20.14 14.17 21.36
C PRO A 60 -19.46 15.55 21.46
N THR A 61 -18.15 15.57 21.69
CA THR A 61 -17.39 16.84 21.70
C THR A 61 -17.36 17.50 20.33
N LEU A 62 -17.21 16.73 19.25
CA LEU A 62 -17.20 17.27 17.89
C LEU A 62 -18.58 17.78 17.48
N ASP A 63 -19.66 17.10 17.88
CA ASP A 63 -21.05 17.51 17.61
C ASP A 63 -21.39 18.84 18.31
N GLU A 64 -20.88 19.04 19.52
CA GLU A 64 -21.12 20.25 20.33
C GLU A 64 -20.00 21.30 20.20
N LEU A 65 -19.11 21.18 19.19
CA LEU A 65 -17.91 22.02 19.07
C LEU A 65 -18.21 23.53 18.97
N HIS A 66 -19.38 23.89 18.45
CA HIS A 66 -19.80 25.29 18.34
C HIS A 66 -19.99 25.97 19.72
N GLU A 67 -20.23 25.19 20.77
CA GLU A 67 -20.37 25.66 22.17
C GLU A 67 -19.04 25.63 22.95
N ALA A 68 -18.00 25.03 22.35
CA ALA A 68 -16.72 24.84 23.02
C ALA A 68 -15.97 26.18 23.22
N ASN A 69 -15.37 26.31 24.40
CA ASN A 69 -14.44 27.41 24.69
C ASN A 69 -13.10 27.17 23.98
N GLN A 70 -12.25 28.20 23.95
CA GLN A 70 -10.96 28.14 23.26
C GLN A 70 -10.02 27.08 23.83
N GLU A 71 -10.01 26.86 25.13
CA GLU A 71 -9.19 25.85 25.80
C GLU A 71 -9.51 24.43 25.28
N ARG A 72 -10.80 24.10 25.13
CA ARG A 72 -11.23 22.80 24.60
C ARG A 72 -10.90 22.63 23.12
N ILE A 73 -10.96 23.72 22.35
CA ILE A 73 -10.53 23.72 20.95
C ILE A 73 -9.03 23.47 20.86
N ASP A 74 -8.22 24.15 21.68
CA ASP A 74 -6.76 23.98 21.68
C ASP A 74 -6.37 22.56 22.13
N GLU A 75 -7.10 21.94 23.06
CA GLU A 75 -6.91 20.53 23.45
C GLU A 75 -7.21 19.56 22.30
N LEU A 76 -8.25 19.81 21.49
CA LEU A 76 -8.55 19.00 20.30
C LEU A 76 -7.47 19.13 19.22
N ILE A 77 -6.98 20.35 19.00
CA ILE A 77 -5.87 20.58 18.06
C ILE A 77 -4.62 19.85 18.54
N ALA A 78 -4.27 19.95 19.81
CA ALA A 78 -3.13 19.23 20.39
C ALA A 78 -3.28 17.70 20.29
N PHE A 79 -4.50 17.20 20.44
CA PHE A 79 -4.78 15.78 20.24
C PHE A 79 -4.61 15.38 18.77
N ALA A 80 -5.16 16.14 17.83
CA ALA A 80 -4.99 15.89 16.41
C ALA A 80 -3.50 15.91 16.01
N ASP A 81 -2.75 16.94 16.42
CA ASP A 81 -1.31 17.05 16.12
C ASP A 81 -0.49 15.88 16.72
N ALA A 82 -0.95 15.25 17.81
CA ALA A 82 -0.34 14.05 18.36
C ALA A 82 -0.68 12.76 17.56
N LEU A 83 -1.80 12.74 16.86
CA LEU A 83 -2.20 11.60 16.02
C LEU A 83 -1.52 11.60 14.66
N LEU A 84 -1.25 12.76 14.10
CA LEU A 84 -0.64 12.90 12.78
C LEU A 84 0.26 14.12 12.69
N ASP A 85 1.54 13.87 12.45
CA ASP A 85 2.51 14.88 12.03
C ASP A 85 3.38 14.31 10.89
N TRP A 86 4.45 15.01 10.51
CA TRP A 86 5.33 14.57 9.43
C TRP A 86 6.19 13.33 9.78
N LYS A 87 6.27 12.94 11.05
CA LYS A 87 7.00 11.75 11.53
C LYS A 87 6.07 10.67 12.05
N THR A 88 4.87 11.05 12.47
CA THR A 88 3.96 10.21 13.23
C THR A 88 2.63 10.10 12.51
N ASN A 89 2.19 8.88 12.25
CA ASN A 89 0.86 8.58 11.74
C ASN A 89 0.24 7.47 12.60
N LEU A 90 -0.40 7.88 13.70
CA LEU A 90 -1.11 6.99 14.60
C LEU A 90 -2.53 6.71 14.10
N ASP A 91 -3.27 7.78 13.75
CA ASP A 91 -4.65 7.67 13.27
C ASP A 91 -5.06 8.88 12.42
N CYS A 92 -4.89 8.77 11.10
CA CYS A 92 -5.28 9.83 10.17
C CYS A 92 -6.80 10.02 10.07
N GLY A 93 -7.63 9.01 10.36
CA GLY A 93 -9.09 9.14 10.29
C GLY A 93 -9.66 9.97 11.43
N VAL A 94 -9.22 9.75 12.67
CA VAL A 94 -9.58 10.62 13.82
C VAL A 94 -9.06 12.04 13.60
N TYR A 95 -7.83 12.19 13.09
CA TYR A 95 -7.27 13.49 12.72
C TYR A 95 -8.18 14.22 11.71
N VAL A 96 -8.58 13.57 10.63
CA VAL A 96 -9.49 14.14 9.61
C VAL A 96 -10.80 14.57 10.23
N SER A 97 -11.44 13.73 11.07
CA SER A 97 -12.71 14.04 11.72
C SER A 97 -12.63 15.30 12.59
N ILE A 98 -11.53 15.48 13.32
CA ILE A 98 -11.31 16.67 14.15
C ILE A 98 -11.17 17.91 13.26
N HIS A 99 -10.33 17.87 12.21
CA HIS A 99 -10.08 19.03 11.34
C HIS A 99 -11.29 19.39 10.47
N GLU A 100 -12.16 18.44 10.11
CA GLU A 100 -13.47 18.72 9.46
C GLU A 100 -14.39 19.52 10.38
N ALA A 101 -14.50 19.11 11.65
CA ALA A 101 -15.30 19.83 12.64
C ALA A 101 -14.75 21.22 12.92
N LEU A 102 -13.44 21.37 13.07
CA LEU A 102 -12.75 22.66 13.27
C LEU A 102 -12.92 23.57 12.05
N LEU A 103 -12.77 23.06 10.83
CA LEU A 103 -12.98 23.82 9.60
C LEU A 103 -14.42 24.35 9.53
N SER A 104 -15.41 23.52 9.86
CA SER A 104 -16.81 23.92 9.92
C SER A 104 -17.03 25.06 10.93
N LEU A 105 -16.47 24.93 12.14
CA LEU A 105 -16.51 25.95 13.17
C LEU A 105 -15.92 27.29 12.70
N TYR A 106 -14.71 27.26 12.13
CA TYR A 106 -14.02 28.49 11.71
C TYR A 106 -14.66 29.15 10.48
N ARG A 107 -15.32 28.37 9.61
CA ARG A 107 -16.16 28.93 8.53
C ARG A 107 -17.36 29.70 9.09
N VAL A 108 -18.02 29.18 10.13
CA VAL A 108 -19.10 29.92 10.82
C VAL A 108 -18.56 31.18 11.49
N ARG A 109 -17.41 31.11 12.15
CA ARG A 109 -16.74 32.27 12.79
C ARG A 109 -16.11 33.23 11.79
N ARG A 110 -16.01 32.89 10.50
CA ARG A 110 -15.37 33.67 9.44
C ARG A 110 -13.91 34.01 9.72
N ASP A 111 -13.19 33.12 10.40
CA ASP A 111 -11.78 33.29 10.74
C ASP A 111 -10.91 32.79 9.57
N ARG A 112 -10.48 33.71 8.70
CA ARG A 112 -9.72 33.41 7.48
C ARG A 112 -8.44 32.62 7.79
N ASN A 113 -7.65 33.04 8.76
CA ASN A 113 -6.37 32.41 9.07
C ASN A 113 -6.56 30.96 9.55
N ARG A 114 -7.52 30.74 10.44
CA ARG A 114 -7.87 29.40 10.91
C ARG A 114 -8.46 28.54 9.80
N ILE A 115 -9.30 29.08 8.92
CA ILE A 115 -9.80 28.34 7.74
C ILE A 115 -8.65 27.83 6.88
N ILE A 116 -7.64 28.64 6.57
CA ILE A 116 -6.48 28.24 5.76
C ILE A 116 -5.69 27.13 6.47
N SER A 117 -5.44 27.30 7.77
CA SER A 117 -4.75 26.30 8.59
C SER A 117 -5.49 24.96 8.57
N GLU A 118 -6.81 24.98 8.84
CA GLU A 118 -7.62 23.77 8.89
C GLU A 118 -7.75 23.10 7.51
N LEU A 119 -7.88 23.87 6.44
CA LEU A 119 -7.85 23.33 5.07
C LEU A 119 -6.54 22.61 4.77
N TYR A 120 -5.40 23.22 5.12
CA TYR A 120 -4.10 22.58 4.91
C TYR A 120 -3.97 21.29 5.74
N LYS A 121 -4.30 21.35 7.03
CA LYS A 121 -4.23 20.20 7.93
C LYS A 121 -5.19 19.08 7.49
N LEU A 122 -6.44 19.41 7.17
CA LEU A 122 -7.41 18.47 6.61
C LEU A 122 -6.90 17.82 5.32
N GLY A 123 -6.34 18.63 4.41
CA GLY A 123 -5.72 18.13 3.19
C GLY A 123 -4.58 17.15 3.46
N MET A 124 -3.75 17.39 4.47
CA MET A 124 -2.70 16.47 4.89
C MET A 124 -3.27 15.16 5.42
N GLY A 125 -4.28 15.19 6.28
CA GLY A 125 -4.94 13.98 6.78
C GLY A 125 -5.55 13.14 5.65
N LEU A 126 -6.29 13.78 4.75
CA LEU A 126 -6.83 13.15 3.55
C LEU A 126 -5.71 12.58 2.66
N TYR A 127 -4.61 13.27 2.50
CA TYR A 127 -3.47 12.77 1.73
C TYR A 127 -2.92 11.47 2.32
N TYR A 128 -2.76 11.38 3.64
CA TYR A 128 -2.30 10.15 4.28
C TYR A 128 -3.33 9.02 4.18
N MET A 129 -4.62 9.34 4.23
CA MET A 129 -5.71 8.39 4.01
C MET A 129 -5.77 7.93 2.54
N ASP A 130 -5.67 8.87 1.60
CA ASP A 130 -5.77 8.61 0.16
C ASP A 130 -4.51 7.94 -0.41
N ARG A 131 -3.38 7.95 0.30
CA ARG A 131 -2.20 7.11 -0.06
C ARG A 131 -2.55 5.64 -0.19
N ALA A 132 -3.61 5.22 0.48
CA ALA A 132 -4.16 3.88 0.31
C ALA A 132 -4.68 3.59 -1.11
N VAL A 133 -5.04 4.61 -1.89
CA VAL A 133 -5.53 4.45 -3.27
C VAL A 133 -4.47 4.68 -4.34
N ASP A 134 -3.23 4.95 -3.94
CA ASP A 134 -2.10 5.02 -4.87
C ASP A 134 -1.91 3.65 -5.55
N GLY A 135 -1.99 3.62 -6.88
CA GLY A 135 -1.89 2.40 -7.68
C GLY A 135 -3.22 1.74 -8.01
N VAL A 136 -4.32 2.14 -7.39
CA VAL A 136 -5.68 1.75 -7.81
C VAL A 136 -6.03 2.46 -9.11
N ASP A 137 -6.83 1.84 -9.96
CA ASP A 137 -7.33 2.43 -11.20
C ASP A 137 -7.93 3.81 -10.96
N LYS A 138 -7.65 4.74 -11.88
CA LYS A 138 -8.12 6.14 -11.82
C LYS A 138 -9.63 6.26 -11.68
N GLU A 139 -10.38 5.38 -12.33
CA GLU A 139 -11.85 5.39 -12.26
C GLU A 139 -12.35 5.11 -10.84
N HIS A 140 -11.69 4.22 -10.11
CA HIS A 140 -12.04 3.85 -8.74
C HIS A 140 -11.46 4.82 -7.70
N ALA A 141 -10.24 5.30 -7.89
CA ALA A 141 -9.55 6.20 -6.97
C ALA A 141 -10.03 7.66 -7.05
N SER A 142 -10.54 8.10 -8.21
CA SER A 142 -10.88 9.49 -8.52
C SER A 142 -11.76 10.19 -7.47
N PRO A 143 -12.82 9.57 -6.89
CA PRO A 143 -13.66 10.26 -5.90
C PRO A 143 -12.90 10.72 -4.67
N PHE A 144 -11.91 9.95 -4.21
CA PHE A 144 -11.13 10.25 -3.01
C PHE A 144 -10.05 11.29 -3.31
N ARG A 145 -9.30 11.12 -4.39
CA ARG A 145 -8.27 12.06 -4.83
C ARG A 145 -8.85 13.41 -5.19
N PHE A 146 -10.01 13.44 -5.82
CA PHE A 146 -10.70 14.69 -6.16
C PHE A 146 -11.03 15.51 -4.91
N ARG A 147 -11.49 14.87 -3.83
CA ARG A 147 -11.76 15.54 -2.55
C ARG A 147 -10.50 16.17 -1.97
N ASN A 148 -9.40 15.43 -1.94
CA ASN A 148 -8.12 15.90 -1.44
C ASN A 148 -7.59 17.07 -2.28
N GLU A 149 -7.61 16.94 -3.61
CA GLU A 149 -7.20 18.01 -4.52
C GLU A 149 -8.06 19.27 -4.32
N MET A 150 -9.39 19.14 -4.13
CA MET A 150 -10.27 20.29 -3.86
C MET A 150 -9.90 21.03 -2.59
N VAL A 151 -9.63 20.32 -1.49
CA VAL A 151 -9.27 20.93 -0.20
C VAL A 151 -7.97 21.72 -0.33
N PHE A 152 -6.94 21.17 -0.95
CA PHE A 152 -5.70 21.90 -1.21
C PHE A 152 -5.89 23.05 -2.21
N THR A 153 -6.76 22.88 -3.21
CA THR A 153 -7.09 23.96 -4.15
C THR A 153 -7.76 25.15 -3.44
N GLU A 154 -8.69 24.88 -2.52
CA GLU A 154 -9.29 25.93 -1.70
C GLU A 154 -8.24 26.64 -0.87
N ALA A 155 -7.38 25.91 -0.12
CA ALA A 155 -6.29 26.50 0.65
C ALA A 155 -5.32 27.33 -0.23
N GLY A 156 -4.90 26.78 -1.37
CA GLY A 156 -4.02 27.47 -2.33
C GLY A 156 -4.65 28.71 -2.97
N SER A 157 -5.99 28.77 -3.09
CA SER A 157 -6.71 29.92 -3.65
C SER A 157 -6.54 31.20 -2.82
N TYR A 158 -6.19 31.07 -1.55
CA TYR A 158 -5.88 32.20 -0.67
C TYR A 158 -4.56 32.90 -1.01
N MET A 159 -3.78 32.38 -1.96
CA MET A 159 -2.59 33.08 -2.49
C MET A 159 -2.92 34.51 -2.99
N LYS A 160 -4.13 34.75 -3.48
CA LYS A 160 -4.61 36.09 -3.88
C LYS A 160 -4.72 37.10 -2.73
N PHE A 161 -4.68 36.62 -1.46
CA PHE A 161 -4.71 37.43 -0.26
C PHE A 161 -3.41 37.34 0.53
N PHE A 162 -2.34 36.85 -0.07
CA PHE A 162 -1.06 36.55 0.62
C PHE A 162 -0.51 37.77 1.37
N GLU A 163 -0.63 38.97 0.80
CA GLU A 163 -0.21 40.24 1.44
C GLU A 163 -1.02 40.60 2.69
N GLU A 164 -2.34 40.26 2.67
CA GLU A 164 -3.26 40.58 3.76
C GLU A 164 -3.15 39.63 4.97
N ILE A 165 -2.48 38.48 4.79
CA ILE A 165 -2.34 37.47 5.84
C ILE A 165 -1.18 37.86 6.75
N PRO A 166 -1.42 38.13 8.06
CA PRO A 166 -0.39 38.67 8.95
C PRO A 166 0.60 37.63 9.45
N ASP A 167 0.24 36.33 9.34
CA ASP A 167 0.93 35.22 9.99
C ASP A 167 1.76 34.42 9.00
N ALA A 168 3.08 34.28 9.29
CA ALA A 168 4.04 33.56 8.45
C ALA A 168 3.70 32.07 8.30
N GLU A 169 3.19 31.42 9.35
CA GLU A 169 2.84 30.01 9.30
C GLU A 169 1.68 29.79 8.34
N THR A 170 0.63 30.62 8.42
CA THR A 170 -0.53 30.59 7.50
C THR A 170 -0.11 30.85 6.06
N ARG A 171 0.81 31.79 5.80
CA ARG A 171 1.43 32.00 4.48
C ARG A 171 2.16 30.74 4.01
N GLY A 172 2.90 30.08 4.91
CA GLY A 172 3.57 28.82 4.63
C GLY A 172 2.60 27.70 4.26
N TYR A 173 1.44 27.61 4.89
CA TYR A 173 0.39 26.63 4.55
C TYR A 173 -0.16 26.83 3.14
N ILE A 174 -0.36 28.07 2.71
CA ILE A 174 -0.82 28.36 1.33
C ILE A 174 0.17 27.83 0.30
N ILE A 175 1.47 28.10 0.48
CA ILE A 175 2.51 27.64 -0.46
C ILE A 175 2.60 26.11 -0.46
N ARG A 176 2.55 25.47 0.70
CA ARG A 176 2.57 24.01 0.81
C ARG A 176 1.29 23.37 0.20
N ALA A 177 0.13 24.02 0.38
CA ALA A 177 -1.11 23.56 -0.23
C ALA A 177 -1.02 23.56 -1.76
N LEU A 178 -0.46 24.61 -2.36
CA LEU A 178 -0.21 24.67 -3.80
C LEU A 178 0.66 23.51 -4.30
N ALA A 179 1.70 23.10 -3.51
CA ALA A 179 2.51 21.92 -3.81
C ALA A 179 1.67 20.65 -3.83
N ASN A 180 0.85 20.52 -2.79
CA ASN A 180 0.12 19.27 -2.57
C ASN A 180 -1.00 19.06 -3.61
N ILE A 181 -1.54 20.12 -4.23
CA ILE A 181 -2.44 19.99 -5.39
C ILE A 181 -1.75 19.18 -6.50
N ALA A 182 -0.47 19.49 -6.80
CA ALA A 182 0.27 18.79 -7.85
C ALA A 182 0.51 17.30 -7.48
N ILE A 183 0.73 17.00 -6.20
CA ILE A 183 0.92 15.61 -5.74
C ILE A 183 -0.38 14.81 -5.84
N CYS A 184 -1.51 15.43 -5.51
CA CYS A 184 -2.82 14.76 -5.49
C CYS A 184 -3.47 14.65 -6.88
N SER A 185 -3.00 15.41 -7.88
CA SER A 185 -3.59 15.37 -9.22
C SER A 185 -3.14 14.14 -10.01
N ASP A 186 -4.09 13.39 -10.57
CA ASP A 186 -3.82 12.25 -11.45
C ASP A 186 -3.47 12.69 -12.88
N ASP A 187 -3.84 13.92 -13.27
CA ASP A 187 -3.50 14.49 -14.57
C ASP A 187 -2.06 15.01 -14.59
N ARG A 188 -1.21 14.36 -15.39
CA ARG A 188 0.20 14.74 -15.56
C ARG A 188 0.37 16.18 -16.06
N LYS A 189 -0.40 16.61 -17.07
CA LYS A 189 -0.29 17.97 -17.60
C LYS A 189 -0.64 18.98 -16.54
N ARG A 190 -1.70 18.71 -15.78
CA ARG A 190 -2.12 19.54 -14.65
C ARG A 190 -1.04 19.59 -13.57
N ARG A 191 -0.41 18.45 -13.21
CA ARG A 191 0.71 18.42 -12.26
C ARG A 191 1.86 19.33 -12.70
N VAL A 192 2.29 19.19 -13.95
CA VAL A 192 3.38 20.00 -14.50
C VAL A 192 3.00 21.49 -14.50
N ALA A 193 1.80 21.84 -14.97
CA ALA A 193 1.34 23.23 -15.01
C ALA A 193 1.25 23.87 -13.61
N ILE A 194 0.72 23.15 -12.62
CA ILE A 194 0.64 23.63 -11.22
C ILE A 194 2.05 23.82 -10.66
N THR A 195 2.94 22.83 -10.81
CA THR A 195 4.32 22.92 -10.30
C THR A 195 5.07 24.07 -10.97
N ALA A 196 4.89 24.28 -12.28
CA ALA A 196 5.47 25.41 -13.01
C ALA A 196 5.04 26.76 -12.40
N ARG A 197 3.73 26.91 -12.15
CA ARG A 197 3.21 28.13 -11.52
C ARG A 197 3.79 28.37 -10.13
N VAL A 198 3.92 27.31 -9.34
CA VAL A 198 4.49 27.43 -7.99
C VAL A 198 5.98 27.78 -8.05
N LEU A 199 6.74 27.22 -8.97
CA LEU A 199 8.16 27.59 -9.18
C LEU A 199 8.29 29.08 -9.55
N GLN A 200 7.37 29.63 -10.34
CA GLN A 200 7.33 31.07 -10.62
C GLN A 200 7.12 31.89 -9.34
N ILE A 201 6.15 31.52 -8.50
CA ILE A 201 5.89 32.18 -7.21
C ILE A 201 7.12 32.13 -6.30
N LEU A 202 7.79 30.98 -6.23
CA LEU A 202 8.97 30.78 -5.38
C LEU A 202 10.21 31.55 -5.85
N LYS A 203 10.29 31.89 -7.13
CA LYS A 203 11.36 32.71 -7.72
C LYS A 203 11.05 34.21 -7.69
N ASP A 204 9.82 34.59 -7.32
CA ASP A 204 9.38 36.00 -7.32
C ASP A 204 9.89 36.71 -6.07
N GLU A 205 10.76 37.73 -6.28
CA GLU A 205 11.34 38.55 -5.23
C GLU A 205 10.29 39.30 -4.38
N HIS A 206 9.12 39.60 -4.97
CA HIS A 206 8.03 40.28 -4.28
C HIS A 206 7.51 39.44 -3.09
N TYR A 207 7.20 38.17 -3.33
CA TYR A 207 6.73 37.27 -2.25
C TYR A 207 7.80 36.96 -1.22
N ARG A 208 9.06 36.85 -1.64
CA ARG A 208 10.21 36.66 -0.75
C ARG A 208 10.42 37.86 0.16
N ALA A 209 10.23 39.07 -0.36
CA ALA A 209 10.35 40.31 0.42
C ALA A 209 9.20 40.49 1.43
N LEU A 210 7.98 40.03 1.07
CA LEU A 210 6.81 40.07 1.96
C LEU A 210 6.94 39.19 3.20
N GLU A 211 7.60 38.02 3.06
CA GLU A 211 7.76 37.09 4.17
C GLU A 211 9.14 36.42 4.16
N PRO A 212 10.20 37.17 4.55
CA PRO A 212 11.57 36.65 4.49
C PRO A 212 11.86 35.52 5.49
N SER A 213 10.98 35.27 6.46
CA SER A 213 11.14 34.19 7.44
C SER A 213 10.82 32.82 6.90
N LEU A 214 10.11 32.72 5.76
CA LEU A 214 9.82 31.43 5.14
C LEU A 214 11.07 30.80 4.51
N PRO A 215 11.19 29.46 4.55
CA PRO A 215 12.35 28.76 4.00
C PRO A 215 12.24 28.59 2.45
N TRP A 216 12.26 29.71 1.72
CA TRP A 216 12.04 29.79 0.27
C TRP A 216 12.94 28.85 -0.54
N ASP A 217 14.22 28.75 -0.17
CA ASP A 217 15.17 27.88 -0.90
C ASP A 217 14.90 26.39 -0.63
N VAL A 218 14.39 26.04 0.55
CA VAL A 218 13.94 24.68 0.85
C VAL A 218 12.70 24.36 0.01
N PHE A 219 11.75 25.30 -0.08
CA PHE A 219 10.59 25.14 -0.95
C PHE A 219 11.02 25.01 -2.42
N LEU A 220 11.86 25.89 -2.93
CA LEU A 220 12.33 25.87 -4.31
C LEU A 220 12.99 24.52 -4.66
N ARG A 221 13.88 24.02 -3.79
CA ARG A 221 14.50 22.70 -3.96
C ARG A 221 13.46 21.58 -4.02
N ARG A 222 12.50 21.57 -3.10
CA ARG A 222 11.45 20.55 -3.06
C ARG A 222 10.57 20.56 -4.30
N TYR A 223 10.25 21.75 -4.84
CA TYR A 223 9.43 21.85 -6.06
C TYR A 223 10.21 21.48 -7.32
N ASN A 224 11.51 21.79 -7.39
CA ASN A 224 12.37 21.26 -8.44
C ASN A 224 12.43 19.71 -8.38
N GLN A 225 12.47 19.10 -7.19
CA GLN A 225 12.37 17.65 -7.04
C GLN A 225 11.03 17.11 -7.55
N GLN A 226 9.90 17.77 -7.27
CA GLN A 226 8.60 17.39 -7.81
C GLN A 226 8.54 17.53 -9.34
N MET A 227 9.07 18.62 -9.91
CA MET A 227 9.13 18.80 -11.34
C MET A 227 10.00 17.72 -12.00
N SER A 228 11.18 17.44 -11.44
CA SER A 228 12.10 16.42 -11.95
C SER A 228 11.55 14.99 -11.85
N ALA A 229 10.55 14.74 -11.00
CA ALA A 229 9.86 13.43 -10.95
C ALA A 229 9.10 13.12 -12.26
N ASN A 230 8.80 14.13 -13.09
CA ASN A 230 8.19 13.95 -14.41
C ASN A 230 9.19 13.65 -15.53
N ARG A 231 10.47 13.40 -15.25
CA ARG A 231 11.54 13.18 -16.27
C ARG A 231 11.26 12.07 -17.28
N SER A 232 10.54 11.01 -16.89
CA SER A 232 10.13 9.95 -17.82
C SER A 232 9.19 10.43 -18.94
N THR A 233 8.68 11.66 -18.84
CA THR A 233 7.81 12.26 -19.87
C THR A 233 8.61 12.99 -20.95
N LEU A 234 9.90 13.20 -20.75
CA LEU A 234 10.76 13.91 -21.71
C LEU A 234 10.81 13.20 -23.08
N SER A 235 10.59 11.87 -23.09
CA SER A 235 10.47 11.08 -24.33
C SER A 235 9.06 11.03 -24.94
N LYS A 236 8.04 11.56 -24.23
CA LYS A 236 6.64 11.45 -24.61
C LYS A 236 6.16 12.80 -25.12
N GLY A 237 5.86 12.96 -26.38
CA GLY A 237 5.49 14.23 -27.01
C GLY A 237 4.13 14.81 -26.61
N ASP A 238 3.65 14.57 -25.37
CA ASP A 238 2.34 15.00 -24.86
C ASP A 238 2.36 16.33 -24.09
N LEU A 239 3.55 16.89 -23.82
CA LEU A 239 3.77 18.17 -23.19
C LEU A 239 4.28 19.24 -24.17
N SER A 240 4.06 20.51 -23.87
CA SER A 240 4.62 21.61 -24.64
C SER A 240 6.13 21.70 -24.50
N LYS A 241 6.81 22.32 -25.50
CA LYS A 241 8.26 22.51 -25.43
C LYS A 241 8.69 23.26 -24.16
N GLN A 242 7.94 24.26 -23.72
CA GLN A 242 8.23 25.05 -22.54
C GLN A 242 8.12 24.19 -21.26
N GLU A 243 7.13 23.30 -21.16
CA GLU A 243 6.97 22.38 -20.03
C GLU A 243 8.12 21.36 -19.99
N LEU A 244 8.52 20.82 -21.15
CA LEU A 244 9.68 19.90 -21.25
C LEU A 244 11.00 20.59 -20.86
N GLU A 245 11.22 21.83 -21.30
CA GLU A 245 12.38 22.64 -20.91
C GLU A 245 12.42 22.83 -19.39
N LEU A 246 11.29 23.15 -18.76
CA LEU A 246 11.21 23.34 -17.32
C LEU A 246 11.48 22.04 -16.53
N ILE A 247 10.98 20.90 -17.01
CA ILE A 247 11.30 19.59 -16.42
C ILE A 247 12.80 19.32 -16.52
N LEU A 248 13.39 19.58 -17.68
CA LEU A 248 14.82 19.38 -17.92
C LEU A 248 15.69 20.29 -17.03
N GLU A 249 15.36 21.59 -16.95
CA GLU A 249 16.02 22.52 -16.03
C GLU A 249 15.96 22.02 -14.58
N SER A 250 14.78 21.60 -14.13
CA SER A 250 14.63 21.05 -12.78
C SER A 250 15.41 19.77 -12.54
N CYS A 251 15.55 18.91 -13.55
CA CYS A 251 16.42 17.73 -13.48
C CYS A 251 17.90 18.13 -13.34
N TYR A 252 18.36 19.11 -14.08
CA TYR A 252 19.73 19.62 -13.94
C TYR A 252 19.96 20.23 -12.55
N GLU A 253 19.05 21.05 -12.06
CA GLU A 253 19.15 21.64 -10.71
C GLU A 253 19.22 20.58 -9.60
N VAL A 254 18.50 19.48 -9.75
CA VAL A 254 18.41 18.43 -8.72
C VAL A 254 19.52 17.39 -8.83
N PHE A 255 19.83 16.91 -10.04
CA PHE A 255 20.65 15.71 -10.22
C PHE A 255 22.07 16.00 -10.74
N LYS A 256 22.27 17.08 -11.51
CA LYS A 256 23.57 17.40 -12.09
C LYS A 256 24.66 17.68 -11.05
N PRO A 257 24.39 18.38 -9.93
CA PRO A 257 25.42 18.58 -8.91
C PRO A 257 26.02 17.28 -8.38
N GLU A 258 25.21 16.23 -8.24
CA GLU A 258 25.68 14.91 -7.82
C GLU A 258 26.44 14.21 -8.95
N ALA A 259 25.93 14.30 -10.19
CA ALA A 259 26.58 13.69 -11.35
C ALA A 259 27.97 14.29 -11.67
N ASP A 260 28.17 15.57 -11.39
CA ASP A 260 29.43 16.29 -11.60
C ASP A 260 30.37 16.20 -10.37
N ALA A 261 29.95 15.61 -9.25
CA ALA A 261 30.76 15.50 -8.05
C ALA A 261 31.99 14.59 -8.28
N GLN A 262 33.11 14.91 -7.64
CA GLN A 262 34.32 14.08 -7.71
C GLN A 262 34.11 12.66 -7.14
N ASN A 263 33.30 12.55 -6.11
CA ASN A 263 32.91 11.30 -5.47
C ASN A 263 31.38 11.28 -5.36
N PRO A 264 30.66 10.96 -6.44
CA PRO A 264 29.21 10.99 -6.45
C PRO A 264 28.62 9.93 -5.54
N ASP A 265 27.52 10.25 -4.89
CA ASP A 265 26.70 9.24 -4.25
C ASP A 265 25.94 8.44 -5.32
N ILE A 266 26.46 7.26 -5.65
CA ILE A 266 25.94 6.40 -6.72
C ILE A 266 24.44 6.10 -6.57
N ARG A 267 23.90 6.17 -5.36
CA ARG A 267 22.48 5.93 -5.06
C ARG A 267 21.56 6.95 -5.72
N TRP A 268 22.08 8.13 -6.07
CA TRP A 268 21.32 9.23 -6.65
C TRP A 268 21.63 9.49 -8.13
N LEU A 269 22.47 8.68 -8.77
CA LEU A 269 22.81 8.86 -10.19
C LEU A 269 21.77 8.32 -11.16
N TRP A 270 21.02 7.30 -10.77
CA TRP A 270 20.05 6.66 -11.67
C TRP A 270 18.97 7.62 -12.22
N PRO A 271 18.45 8.64 -11.47
CA PRO A 271 17.49 9.57 -12.06
C PRO A 271 18.10 10.48 -13.11
N TYR A 272 19.40 10.81 -12.98
CA TYR A 272 20.13 11.56 -13.99
C TYR A 272 20.28 10.74 -15.28
N TYR A 273 20.65 9.47 -15.17
CA TYR A 273 20.76 8.58 -16.33
C TYR A 273 19.41 8.31 -16.99
N GLU A 274 18.32 8.21 -16.21
CA GLU A 274 16.97 8.14 -16.76
C GLU A 274 16.62 9.39 -17.58
N MET A 275 16.96 10.57 -17.08
CA MET A 275 16.74 11.84 -17.77
C MET A 275 17.52 11.88 -19.10
N GLU A 276 18.83 11.55 -19.09
CA GLU A 276 19.65 11.54 -20.32
C GLU A 276 19.10 10.58 -21.37
N TYR A 277 18.68 9.38 -20.97
CA TYR A 277 18.03 8.42 -21.86
C TYR A 277 16.70 8.93 -22.40
N SER A 278 15.86 9.49 -21.54
CA SER A 278 14.55 10.03 -21.93
C SER A 278 14.65 11.22 -22.88
N CYS A 279 15.75 11.98 -22.81
CA CYS A 279 16.06 13.07 -23.76
C CYS A 279 16.70 12.59 -25.07
N GLY A 280 17.10 11.31 -25.15
CA GLY A 280 17.87 10.79 -26.30
C GLY A 280 19.33 11.24 -26.34
N PHE A 281 19.89 11.72 -25.22
CA PHE A 281 21.31 12.11 -25.14
C PHE A 281 22.24 10.90 -25.11
N VAL A 282 21.73 9.78 -24.60
CA VAL A 282 22.40 8.49 -24.58
C VAL A 282 21.48 7.40 -25.10
N ASP A 283 22.06 6.35 -25.69
CA ASP A 283 21.30 5.20 -26.17
C ASP A 283 20.97 4.19 -25.06
N LEU A 284 20.19 3.17 -25.43
CA LEU A 284 19.77 2.12 -24.50
C LEU A 284 20.96 1.32 -23.96
N GLU A 285 21.91 0.95 -24.82
CA GLU A 285 23.07 0.11 -24.45
C GLU A 285 23.92 0.83 -23.40
N THR A 286 24.24 2.10 -23.64
CA THR A 286 24.95 2.96 -22.68
C THR A 286 24.18 3.06 -21.35
N THR A 287 22.84 3.23 -21.41
CA THR A 287 22.00 3.35 -20.21
C THR A 287 22.00 2.05 -19.41
N LEU A 288 21.83 0.90 -20.07
CA LEU A 288 21.87 -0.41 -19.41
C LEU A 288 23.23 -0.66 -18.75
N GLY A 289 24.33 -0.36 -19.43
CA GLY A 289 25.68 -0.52 -18.86
C GLY A 289 25.92 0.37 -17.63
N ARG A 290 25.43 1.63 -17.65
CA ARG A 290 25.49 2.52 -16.48
C ARG A 290 24.65 2.00 -15.32
N MET A 291 23.43 1.51 -15.60
CA MET A 291 22.55 0.94 -14.57
C MET A 291 23.14 -0.34 -13.98
N GLU A 292 23.73 -1.21 -14.80
CA GLU A 292 24.42 -2.41 -14.34
C GLU A 292 25.54 -2.07 -13.35
N HIS A 293 26.37 -1.08 -13.70
CA HIS A 293 27.40 -0.58 -12.80
C HIS A 293 26.83 -0.10 -11.46
N LEU A 294 25.73 0.67 -11.46
CA LEU A 294 25.10 1.10 -10.22
C LEU A 294 24.54 -0.09 -9.40
N ILE A 295 23.91 -1.06 -10.07
CA ILE A 295 23.40 -2.27 -9.44
C ILE A 295 24.56 -3.03 -8.75
N GLU A 296 25.70 -3.16 -9.40
CA GLU A 296 26.87 -3.85 -8.83
C GLU A 296 27.45 -3.12 -7.62
N GLN A 297 27.58 -1.81 -7.69
CA GLN A 297 28.23 -0.98 -6.67
C GLN A 297 27.34 -0.69 -5.45
N THR A 298 26.01 -0.69 -5.58
CA THR A 298 25.10 -0.40 -4.45
C THR A 298 25.06 -1.60 -3.50
N PRO A 299 25.44 -1.49 -2.22
CA PRO A 299 25.40 -2.63 -1.29
C PRO A 299 23.98 -2.98 -0.89
N TYR A 300 23.64 -4.28 -0.80
CA TYR A 300 22.31 -4.72 -0.37
C TYR A 300 22.01 -4.44 1.12
N ASN A 301 23.05 -4.35 1.94
CA ASN A 301 22.97 -4.13 3.38
C ASN A 301 23.12 -2.65 3.79
N ASP A 302 22.97 -1.73 2.86
CA ASP A 302 22.76 -0.32 3.19
C ASP A 302 21.29 -0.11 3.55
N TYR A 303 21.00 -0.15 4.85
CA TYR A 303 19.65 0.01 5.40
C TYR A 303 19.27 1.47 5.68
N SER A 304 20.03 2.43 5.20
CA SER A 304 19.57 3.82 5.15
C SER A 304 18.36 3.94 4.20
N ILE A 305 17.52 4.95 4.43
CA ILE A 305 16.38 5.22 3.55
C ILE A 305 16.82 5.32 2.08
N SER A 306 17.94 6.00 1.82
CA SER A 306 18.49 6.14 0.47
C SER A 306 19.04 4.83 -0.10
N GLY A 307 19.65 3.97 0.72
CA GLY A 307 20.17 2.68 0.29
C GLY A 307 19.06 1.70 -0.07
N ILE A 308 18.02 1.59 0.78
CA ILE A 308 16.83 0.78 0.49
C ILE A 308 16.15 1.25 -0.79
N TYR A 309 15.92 2.58 -0.91
CA TYR A 309 15.30 3.18 -2.08
C TYR A 309 16.10 2.92 -3.36
N ALA A 310 17.42 3.08 -3.33
CA ALA A 310 18.29 2.83 -4.47
C ALA A 310 18.21 1.38 -4.95
N ASN A 311 18.33 0.38 -4.05
CA ASN A 311 18.24 -1.02 -4.43
C ASN A 311 16.89 -1.37 -5.09
N VAL A 312 15.79 -0.81 -4.59
CA VAL A 312 14.46 -1.03 -5.16
C VAL A 312 14.31 -0.32 -6.50
N GLN A 313 14.66 0.95 -6.58
CA GLN A 313 14.48 1.74 -7.79
C GLN A 313 15.38 1.27 -8.95
N LEU A 314 16.62 0.87 -8.67
CA LEU A 314 17.52 0.32 -9.68
C LEU A 314 16.93 -0.95 -10.31
N ALA A 315 16.38 -1.86 -9.49
CA ALA A 315 15.77 -3.09 -9.95
C ALA A 315 14.50 -2.81 -10.79
N ILE A 316 13.60 -1.96 -10.27
CA ILE A 316 12.36 -1.58 -10.96
C ILE A 316 12.64 -0.82 -12.26
N TYR A 317 13.58 0.12 -12.25
CA TYR A 317 13.90 0.91 -13.43
C TYR A 317 14.58 0.05 -14.52
N TYR A 318 15.51 -0.82 -14.14
CA TYR A 318 16.11 -1.75 -15.07
C TYR A 318 15.06 -2.69 -15.71
N GLY A 319 14.14 -3.24 -14.89
CA GLY A 319 13.02 -4.04 -15.39
C GLY A 319 12.11 -3.27 -16.36
N ARG A 320 11.84 -1.99 -16.09
CA ARG A 320 11.07 -1.12 -16.98
C ARG A 320 11.78 -0.89 -18.31
N LEU A 321 13.10 -0.63 -18.29
CA LEU A 321 13.88 -0.50 -19.52
C LEU A 321 13.79 -1.74 -20.40
N LEU A 322 13.85 -2.94 -19.82
CA LEU A 322 13.70 -4.19 -20.56
C LEU A 322 12.27 -4.38 -21.09
N ARG A 323 11.26 -4.11 -20.27
CA ARG A 323 9.85 -4.19 -20.71
C ARG A 323 9.59 -3.30 -21.93
N ASP A 324 10.12 -2.08 -21.92
CA ASP A 324 9.90 -1.09 -22.97
C ASP A 324 10.78 -1.38 -24.21
N ASN A 325 11.72 -2.35 -24.13
CA ASN A 325 12.65 -2.73 -25.21
C ASN A 325 12.74 -4.26 -25.38
N PRO A 326 11.80 -4.90 -26.11
CA PRO A 326 11.70 -6.35 -26.23
C PRO A 326 12.96 -7.05 -26.73
N SER A 327 13.76 -6.41 -27.59
CA SER A 327 15.03 -6.99 -28.08
C SER A 327 16.09 -7.12 -26.96
N ALA A 328 16.18 -6.13 -26.09
CA ALA A 328 17.03 -6.20 -24.90
C ALA A 328 16.50 -7.21 -23.88
N GLN A 329 15.17 -7.28 -23.70
CA GLN A 329 14.51 -8.28 -22.84
C GLN A 329 14.81 -9.71 -23.29
N ALA A 330 14.88 -9.98 -24.60
CA ALA A 330 15.18 -11.31 -25.14
C ALA A 330 16.65 -11.73 -24.94
N ALA A 331 17.57 -10.79 -24.73
CA ALA A 331 18.99 -11.06 -24.55
C ALA A 331 19.29 -11.68 -23.17
N ALA A 332 20.20 -12.67 -23.13
CA ALA A 332 20.51 -13.41 -21.91
C ALA A 332 21.19 -12.53 -20.85
N HIS A 333 22.15 -11.68 -21.24
CA HIS A 333 22.89 -10.84 -20.29
C HIS A 333 21.99 -9.83 -19.53
N PRO A 334 21.14 -9.01 -20.18
CA PRO A 334 20.24 -8.12 -19.45
C PRO A 334 19.27 -8.84 -18.51
N ARG A 335 18.79 -10.03 -18.88
CA ARG A 335 17.93 -10.85 -17.99
C ARG A 335 18.69 -11.30 -16.74
N GLU A 336 19.94 -11.73 -16.89
CA GLU A 336 20.78 -12.13 -15.75
C GLU A 336 21.08 -10.94 -14.81
N VAL A 337 21.32 -9.75 -15.37
CA VAL A 337 21.49 -8.52 -14.58
C VAL A 337 20.20 -8.19 -13.82
N LEU A 338 19.03 -8.27 -14.47
CA LEU A 338 17.74 -8.04 -13.80
C LEU A 338 17.50 -9.04 -12.69
N LYS A 339 17.81 -10.32 -12.91
CA LYS A 339 17.70 -11.35 -11.88
C LYS A 339 18.55 -11.00 -10.65
N LYS A 340 19.82 -10.62 -10.86
CA LYS A 340 20.68 -10.15 -9.76
C LYS A 340 20.10 -8.93 -9.05
N ALA A 341 19.56 -7.96 -9.80
CA ALA A 341 18.95 -6.76 -9.23
C ALA A 341 17.73 -7.11 -8.37
N TYR A 342 16.84 -8.01 -8.83
CA TYR A 342 15.66 -8.43 -8.08
C TYR A 342 16.03 -9.25 -6.83
N VAL A 343 16.97 -10.19 -6.94
CA VAL A 343 17.45 -10.93 -5.77
C VAL A 343 18.04 -9.97 -4.73
N LYS A 344 18.82 -8.99 -5.16
CA LYS A 344 19.42 -7.98 -4.31
C LYS A 344 18.37 -7.08 -3.64
N MET A 345 17.37 -6.64 -4.40
CA MET A 345 16.21 -5.90 -3.89
C MET A 345 15.48 -6.70 -2.79
N MET A 346 15.14 -7.95 -3.08
CA MET A 346 14.45 -8.82 -2.11
C MET A 346 15.32 -9.06 -0.88
N LYS A 347 16.61 -9.31 -1.05
CA LYS A 347 17.54 -9.47 0.08
C LYS A 347 17.58 -8.22 0.96
N THR A 348 17.64 -7.03 0.36
CA THR A 348 17.55 -5.76 1.11
C THR A 348 16.25 -5.68 1.92
N LEU A 349 15.10 -5.94 1.29
CA LEU A 349 13.79 -5.84 1.92
C LEU A 349 13.58 -6.90 3.03
N MET A 350 14.05 -8.13 2.81
CA MET A 350 13.89 -9.22 3.77
C MET A 350 14.80 -9.06 4.99
N THR A 351 15.93 -8.36 4.88
CA THR A 351 16.92 -8.22 5.97
C THR A 351 16.93 -6.85 6.65
N CYS A 352 16.32 -5.80 6.03
CA CYS A 352 16.34 -4.47 6.63
C CYS A 352 15.62 -4.44 7.98
N PRO A 353 16.15 -3.68 8.97
CA PRO A 353 15.42 -3.39 10.21
C PRO A 353 14.15 -2.60 9.90
N ILE A 354 13.03 -2.91 10.56
CA ILE A 354 11.76 -2.22 10.29
C ILE A 354 11.61 -0.99 11.20
N GLY A 355 11.69 -1.11 12.50
CA GLY A 355 11.74 -0.02 13.48
C GLY A 355 11.06 1.29 13.05
N ASP A 356 11.76 2.40 13.20
CA ASP A 356 11.28 3.75 12.86
C ASP A 356 11.07 4.01 11.35
N THR A 357 11.44 3.06 10.48
CA THR A 357 11.28 3.15 9.02
C THR A 357 10.00 2.49 8.50
N ALA A 358 9.11 2.04 9.38
CA ALA A 358 7.91 1.26 9.03
C ALA A 358 7.04 1.94 7.96
N ASP A 359 6.75 3.24 8.09
CA ASP A 359 5.92 3.95 7.12
C ASP A 359 6.61 4.11 5.77
N TYR A 360 7.92 4.30 5.78
CA TYR A 360 8.72 4.34 4.56
C TYR A 360 8.74 2.98 3.87
N LEU A 361 8.90 1.90 4.62
CA LEU A 361 8.86 0.54 4.08
C LEU A 361 7.49 0.19 3.50
N ALA A 362 6.40 0.65 4.08
CA ALA A 362 5.06 0.48 3.50
C ALA A 362 4.95 1.17 2.12
N TYR A 363 5.54 2.36 1.95
CA TYR A 363 5.67 2.99 0.64
C TYR A 363 6.50 2.16 -0.35
N ILE A 364 7.65 1.64 0.10
CA ILE A 364 8.53 0.81 -0.73
C ILE A 364 7.83 -0.50 -1.15
N VAL A 365 7.12 -1.15 -0.25
CA VAL A 365 6.34 -2.36 -0.54
C VAL A 365 5.32 -2.09 -1.64
N ARG A 366 4.55 -0.99 -1.53
CA ARG A 366 3.61 -0.58 -2.59
C ARG A 366 4.31 -0.32 -3.92
N LEU A 367 5.44 0.36 -3.90
CA LEU A 367 6.21 0.64 -5.10
C LEU A 367 6.62 -0.65 -5.82
N VAL A 368 7.07 -1.68 -5.08
CA VAL A 368 7.37 -2.99 -5.65
C VAL A 368 6.10 -3.63 -6.21
N MET A 369 5.02 -3.69 -5.42
CA MET A 369 3.76 -4.30 -5.85
C MET A 369 3.18 -3.68 -7.11
N THR A 370 3.24 -2.35 -7.25
CA THR A 370 2.66 -1.62 -8.39
C THR A 370 3.58 -1.52 -9.61
N SER A 371 4.89 -1.71 -9.44
CA SER A 371 5.88 -1.44 -10.48
C SER A 371 6.73 -2.64 -10.87
N TYR A 372 6.61 -3.77 -10.16
CA TYR A 372 7.34 -4.99 -10.50
C TYR A 372 7.00 -5.44 -11.92
N HIS A 373 8.01 -5.78 -12.71
CA HIS A 373 7.87 -6.33 -14.04
C HIS A 373 8.38 -7.75 -14.07
N GLU A 374 7.47 -8.70 -14.17
CA GLU A 374 7.82 -10.12 -14.30
C GLU A 374 8.40 -10.39 -15.69
N ILE A 375 9.58 -11.00 -15.72
CA ILE A 375 10.15 -11.59 -16.92
C ILE A 375 10.23 -13.09 -16.67
N PRO A 376 9.75 -13.94 -17.59
CA PRO A 376 9.83 -15.38 -17.43
C PRO A 376 11.26 -15.83 -17.07
N GLU A 377 11.40 -16.78 -16.15
CA GLU A 377 12.68 -17.36 -15.70
C GLU A 377 13.58 -16.42 -14.84
N VAL A 378 13.15 -15.20 -14.56
CA VAL A 378 13.92 -14.29 -13.67
C VAL A 378 13.51 -14.55 -12.22
N LEU A 379 12.44 -13.94 -11.76
CA LEU A 379 11.85 -14.15 -10.44
C LEU A 379 10.32 -14.01 -10.57
N PRO A 380 9.54 -15.09 -10.35
CA PRO A 380 8.10 -15.01 -10.44
C PRO A 380 7.52 -14.04 -9.41
N PHE A 381 6.58 -13.21 -9.81
CA PHE A 381 5.96 -12.23 -8.90
C PHE A 381 5.25 -12.90 -7.72
N ARG A 382 4.73 -14.09 -7.92
CA ARG A 382 4.14 -14.91 -6.87
C ARG A 382 5.10 -15.15 -5.69
N GLU A 383 6.38 -15.42 -5.96
CA GLU A 383 7.41 -15.59 -4.90
C GLU A 383 7.68 -14.27 -4.18
N VAL A 384 7.82 -13.19 -4.94
CA VAL A 384 7.98 -11.83 -4.38
C VAL A 384 6.82 -11.48 -3.46
N LEU A 385 5.57 -11.72 -3.89
CA LEU A 385 4.39 -11.45 -3.07
C LEU A 385 4.38 -12.27 -1.79
N GLN A 386 4.71 -13.55 -1.87
CA GLN A 386 4.73 -14.44 -0.71
C GLN A 386 5.73 -13.97 0.34
N ASP A 387 6.95 -13.62 -0.08
CA ASP A 387 7.98 -13.10 0.82
C ASP A 387 7.58 -11.76 1.43
N MET A 388 7.02 -10.85 0.62
CA MET A 388 6.59 -9.54 1.08
C MET A 388 5.42 -9.63 2.07
N MET A 389 4.43 -10.50 1.81
CA MET A 389 3.34 -10.74 2.74
C MET A 389 3.86 -11.25 4.08
N GLN A 390 4.74 -12.23 4.08
CA GLN A 390 5.33 -12.79 5.30
C GLN A 390 6.11 -11.74 6.10
N ARG A 391 6.84 -10.88 5.40
CA ARG A 391 7.72 -9.90 6.04
C ARG A 391 7.00 -8.65 6.53
N PHE A 392 6.00 -8.15 5.79
CA PHE A 392 5.42 -6.84 6.01
C PHE A 392 3.94 -6.84 6.39
N ALA A 393 3.22 -7.94 6.17
CA ALA A 393 1.78 -7.99 6.42
C ALA A 393 1.40 -8.37 7.87
N GLY A 394 2.33 -8.80 8.72
CA GLY A 394 2.07 -9.10 10.12
C GLY A 394 0.93 -10.09 10.34
N ALA A 395 -0.07 -9.70 11.15
CA ALA A 395 -1.26 -10.52 11.42
C ALA A 395 -2.05 -10.89 10.16
N GLN A 396 -2.05 -10.02 9.13
CA GLN A 396 -2.74 -10.30 7.88
C GLN A 396 -2.11 -11.48 7.11
N ALA A 397 -0.81 -11.70 7.24
CA ALA A 397 -0.16 -12.87 6.65
C ALA A 397 -0.65 -14.18 7.31
N ILE A 398 -0.90 -14.17 8.62
CA ILE A 398 -1.48 -15.32 9.33
C ILE A 398 -2.91 -15.56 8.84
N ARG A 399 -3.72 -14.49 8.74
CA ARG A 399 -5.09 -14.57 8.19
C ARG A 399 -5.11 -15.13 6.77
N ALA A 400 -4.17 -14.70 5.92
CA ALA A 400 -4.03 -15.20 4.56
C ALA A 400 -3.75 -16.72 4.53
N GLU A 401 -2.88 -17.23 5.41
CA GLU A 401 -2.60 -18.66 5.51
C GLU A 401 -3.80 -19.44 6.10
N GLN A 402 -4.54 -18.87 7.04
CA GLN A 402 -5.80 -19.45 7.54
C GLN A 402 -6.86 -19.52 6.42
N ALA A 403 -7.03 -18.44 5.65
CA ALA A 403 -7.94 -18.42 4.50
C ALA A 403 -7.53 -19.45 3.43
N ALA A 404 -6.24 -19.58 3.15
CA ALA A 404 -5.70 -20.59 2.26
C ALA A 404 -6.05 -22.01 2.72
N ALA A 405 -5.85 -22.30 4.00
CA ALA A 405 -6.15 -23.61 4.58
C ALA A 405 -7.65 -23.91 4.57
N ILE A 406 -8.50 -22.95 4.93
CA ILE A 406 -9.97 -23.11 4.92
C ILE A 406 -10.47 -23.31 3.49
N THR A 407 -9.99 -22.49 2.53
CA THR A 407 -10.37 -22.62 1.12
C THR A 407 -9.98 -23.97 0.56
N ARG A 408 -8.78 -24.45 0.85
CA ARG A 408 -8.33 -25.79 0.47
C ARG A 408 -9.22 -26.88 1.06
N LEU A 409 -9.50 -26.82 2.37
CA LEU A 409 -10.37 -27.78 3.05
C LEU A 409 -11.78 -27.80 2.45
N PHE A 410 -12.33 -26.61 2.17
CA PHE A 410 -13.65 -26.47 1.56
C PHE A 410 -13.70 -27.12 0.17
N VAL A 411 -12.71 -26.81 -0.69
CA VAL A 411 -12.59 -27.37 -2.03
C VAL A 411 -12.34 -28.89 -1.97
N GLU A 412 -11.59 -29.39 -1.00
CA GLU A 412 -11.37 -30.81 -0.78
C GLU A 412 -12.67 -31.55 -0.46
N THR A 413 -13.53 -30.96 0.36
CA THR A 413 -14.88 -31.48 0.69
C THR A 413 -15.78 -31.48 -0.54
N ILE A 414 -15.79 -30.40 -1.33
CA ILE A 414 -16.55 -30.35 -2.60
C ILE A 414 -16.08 -31.43 -3.55
N LEU A 415 -14.79 -31.58 -3.79
CA LEU A 415 -14.23 -32.56 -4.71
C LEU A 415 -14.43 -34.01 -4.26
N ALA A 416 -14.63 -34.27 -2.97
CA ALA A 416 -14.97 -35.59 -2.46
C ALA A 416 -16.41 -35.98 -2.82
N ALA A 417 -17.34 -35.02 -2.85
CA ALA A 417 -18.73 -35.25 -3.21
C ALA A 417 -18.98 -35.08 -4.72
N GLU A 418 -18.39 -34.06 -5.33
CA GLU A 418 -18.57 -33.70 -6.74
C GLU A 418 -17.20 -33.50 -7.43
N PRO A 419 -16.54 -34.58 -7.92
CA PRO A 419 -15.21 -34.50 -8.52
C PRO A 419 -15.09 -33.56 -9.73
N LEU A 420 -16.21 -33.28 -10.41
CA LEU A 420 -16.26 -32.46 -11.61
C LEU A 420 -16.68 -30.99 -11.35
N PHE A 421 -16.90 -30.58 -10.10
CA PHE A 421 -17.42 -29.26 -9.74
C PHE A 421 -16.63 -28.08 -10.37
N PHE A 422 -15.32 -28.19 -10.45
CA PHE A 422 -14.43 -27.14 -10.97
C PHE A 422 -14.00 -27.37 -12.43
N ASN A 423 -14.71 -28.23 -13.21
CA ASN A 423 -14.32 -28.51 -14.59
C ASN A 423 -14.42 -27.34 -15.55
N ASP A 424 -15.29 -26.35 -15.24
CA ASP A 424 -15.48 -25.16 -16.08
C ASP A 424 -14.36 -24.15 -15.94
N ILE A 425 -13.41 -24.36 -15.02
CA ILE A 425 -12.26 -23.46 -14.86
C ILE A 425 -11.20 -23.81 -15.93
N PRO A 426 -10.88 -22.87 -16.86
CA PRO A 426 -9.98 -23.15 -17.99
C PRO A 426 -8.59 -23.64 -17.59
N LEU A 427 -8.13 -23.25 -16.40
CA LEU A 427 -6.84 -23.66 -15.86
C LEU A 427 -6.66 -25.18 -15.76
N PHE A 428 -7.78 -25.93 -15.68
CA PHE A 428 -7.76 -27.37 -15.49
C PHE A 428 -8.12 -28.16 -16.77
N GLU A 429 -8.33 -27.45 -17.88
CA GLU A 429 -8.50 -28.07 -19.20
C GLU A 429 -7.20 -28.78 -19.59
N GLY A 430 -7.35 -30.01 -20.12
CA GLY A 430 -6.20 -30.78 -20.60
C GLY A 430 -5.52 -31.70 -19.58
N TYR A 431 -5.89 -31.66 -18.30
CA TYR A 431 -5.44 -32.69 -17.35
C TYR A 431 -6.11 -34.03 -17.66
N THR A 432 -5.31 -35.01 -18.03
CA THR A 432 -5.78 -36.40 -18.31
C THR A 432 -5.71 -37.30 -17.07
N ASP A 433 -4.85 -36.98 -16.11
CA ASP A 433 -4.73 -37.68 -14.83
C ASP A 433 -5.57 -36.93 -13.76
N GLU A 434 -6.58 -37.63 -13.25
CA GLU A 434 -7.49 -37.08 -12.23
C GLU A 434 -6.79 -36.73 -10.92
N ARG A 435 -5.77 -37.50 -10.54
CA ARG A 435 -4.98 -37.24 -9.32
C ARG A 435 -4.16 -35.93 -9.44
N GLU A 436 -3.47 -35.75 -10.57
CA GLU A 436 -2.72 -34.54 -10.84
C GLU A 436 -3.65 -33.33 -10.99
N ARG A 437 -4.80 -33.49 -11.63
CA ARG A 437 -5.84 -32.48 -11.73
C ARG A 437 -6.35 -32.06 -10.34
N ARG A 438 -6.72 -33.01 -9.48
CA ARG A 438 -7.16 -32.74 -8.10
C ARG A 438 -6.09 -31.97 -7.32
N LYS A 439 -4.83 -32.39 -7.44
CA LYS A 439 -3.69 -31.68 -6.80
C LYS A 439 -3.57 -30.24 -7.29
N ALA A 440 -3.72 -30.01 -8.60
CA ALA A 440 -3.67 -28.68 -9.18
C ALA A 440 -4.83 -27.79 -8.70
N ILE A 441 -6.07 -28.33 -8.62
CA ILE A 441 -7.24 -27.60 -8.09
C ILE A 441 -7.02 -27.20 -6.63
N LEU A 442 -6.52 -28.11 -5.78
CA LEU A 442 -6.28 -27.84 -4.37
C LEU A 442 -5.18 -26.79 -4.16
N ALA A 443 -4.10 -26.84 -4.96
CA ALA A 443 -3.05 -25.84 -4.92
C ALA A 443 -3.56 -24.46 -5.37
N TYR A 444 -4.40 -24.40 -6.41
CA TYR A 444 -5.03 -23.18 -6.87
C TYR A 444 -5.98 -22.59 -5.82
N ALA A 445 -6.80 -23.44 -5.19
CA ALA A 445 -7.71 -23.04 -4.12
C ALA A 445 -6.96 -22.42 -2.93
N GLU A 446 -5.86 -23.05 -2.52
CA GLU A 446 -4.99 -22.56 -1.46
C GLU A 446 -4.43 -21.16 -1.79
N ASP A 447 -3.93 -20.96 -3.01
CA ASP A 447 -3.43 -19.65 -3.44
C ASP A 447 -4.55 -18.62 -3.59
N CYS A 448 -5.75 -18.97 -4.06
CA CYS A 448 -6.89 -18.07 -4.09
C CYS A 448 -7.26 -17.58 -2.68
N GLY A 449 -7.30 -18.47 -1.71
CA GLY A 449 -7.50 -18.11 -0.31
C GLY A 449 -6.38 -17.24 0.24
N ARG A 450 -5.11 -17.49 -0.16
CA ARG A 450 -3.96 -16.69 0.31
C ARG A 450 -3.96 -15.25 -0.22
N TYR A 451 -4.37 -15.05 -1.47
CA TYR A 451 -4.23 -13.77 -2.15
C TYR A 451 -5.51 -12.94 -2.27
N HIS A 452 -6.66 -13.43 -1.78
CA HIS A 452 -7.92 -12.69 -1.96
C HIS A 452 -7.90 -11.28 -1.34
N ASP A 453 -7.24 -11.12 -0.20
CA ASP A 453 -7.11 -9.85 0.54
C ASP A 453 -5.77 -9.14 0.31
N LEU A 454 -5.01 -9.51 -0.74
CA LEU A 454 -3.68 -8.93 -1.01
C LEU A 454 -3.71 -7.40 -1.05
N GLY A 455 -4.76 -6.81 -1.58
CA GLY A 455 -4.91 -5.36 -1.68
C GLY A 455 -4.92 -4.62 -0.34
N LEU A 456 -5.20 -5.27 0.79
CA LEU A 456 -5.12 -4.66 2.11
C LEU A 456 -3.70 -4.20 2.46
N ILE A 457 -2.69 -4.92 1.99
CA ILE A 457 -1.29 -4.56 2.20
C ILE A 457 -0.97 -3.28 1.45
N GLN A 458 -1.46 -3.15 0.22
CA GLN A 458 -1.30 -1.96 -0.60
C GLN A 458 -2.01 -0.75 0.01
N LEU A 459 -3.21 -0.94 0.54
CA LEU A 459 -3.99 0.13 1.15
C LEU A 459 -3.45 0.59 2.53
N ASN A 460 -2.53 -0.14 3.13
CA ASN A 460 -2.01 0.13 4.48
C ASN A 460 -3.10 0.29 5.56
N MET A 461 -4.27 -0.33 5.33
CA MET A 461 -5.43 -0.24 6.22
C MET A 461 -5.46 -1.28 7.33
N ALA A 462 -4.63 -2.33 7.22
CA ALA A 462 -4.58 -3.41 8.21
C ALA A 462 -4.38 -2.87 9.64
N ARG A 463 -3.52 -1.85 9.81
CA ARG A 463 -3.27 -1.23 11.10
C ARG A 463 -4.51 -0.52 11.68
N MET A 464 -5.29 0.18 10.84
CA MET A 464 -6.51 0.88 11.29
C MET A 464 -7.59 -0.10 11.76
N LEU A 465 -7.72 -1.24 11.08
CA LEU A 465 -8.64 -2.31 11.48
C LEU A 465 -8.33 -2.87 12.87
N GLU A 466 -7.07 -2.86 13.27
CA GLU A 466 -6.62 -3.34 14.57
C GLU A 466 -6.83 -2.31 15.69
N THR A 467 -6.94 -1.01 15.38
CA THR A 467 -7.03 0.07 16.37
C THR A 467 -8.45 0.43 16.75
N ARG A 468 -9.39 0.41 15.80
CA ARG A 468 -10.81 0.76 15.97
C ARG A 468 -11.66 0.33 14.77
N ASN A 469 -12.95 0.63 14.78
CA ASN A 469 -13.80 0.49 13.60
C ASN A 469 -13.49 1.58 12.58
N LEU A 470 -13.59 1.24 11.30
CA LEU A 470 -13.44 2.20 10.20
C LEU A 470 -14.57 3.22 10.20
N PHE A 471 -14.27 4.46 9.85
CA PHE A 471 -15.26 5.47 9.52
C PHE A 471 -15.81 5.24 8.11
N GLU A 472 -16.95 5.87 7.76
CA GLU A 472 -17.60 5.65 6.44
C GLU A 472 -16.65 5.90 5.24
N THR A 473 -15.85 6.97 5.31
CA THR A 473 -14.88 7.27 4.24
C THR A 473 -13.78 6.21 4.17
N GLU A 474 -13.29 5.75 5.30
CA GLU A 474 -12.27 4.70 5.37
C GLU A 474 -12.82 3.35 4.90
N ASP A 475 -14.08 3.02 5.24
CA ASP A 475 -14.74 1.81 4.76
C ASP A 475 -14.83 1.78 3.23
N ARG A 476 -15.14 2.92 2.61
CA ARG A 476 -15.13 3.06 1.14
C ARG A 476 -13.74 2.84 0.55
N ILE A 477 -12.69 3.37 1.20
CA ILE A 477 -11.30 3.12 0.79
C ILE A 477 -10.94 1.65 1.01
N PHE A 478 -11.35 1.08 2.14
CA PHE A 478 -11.16 -0.34 2.43
C PHE A 478 -11.74 -1.24 1.34
N GLN A 479 -12.93 -0.93 0.81
CA GLN A 479 -13.55 -1.70 -0.27
C GLN A 479 -12.70 -1.75 -1.54
N LEU A 480 -11.78 -0.80 -1.73
CA LEU A 480 -10.85 -0.78 -2.87
C LEU A 480 -9.75 -1.88 -2.78
N HIS A 481 -9.62 -2.60 -1.65
CA HIS A 481 -8.64 -3.70 -1.57
C HIS A 481 -8.90 -4.77 -2.64
N THR A 482 -10.16 -4.98 -3.01
CA THR A 482 -10.53 -5.95 -4.06
C THR A 482 -9.99 -5.52 -5.42
N VAL A 483 -10.09 -4.23 -5.74
CA VAL A 483 -9.58 -3.65 -6.99
C VAL A 483 -8.05 -3.59 -6.96
N ALA A 484 -7.46 -3.11 -5.86
CA ALA A 484 -6.01 -3.04 -5.71
C ALA A 484 -5.35 -4.43 -5.80
N GLY A 485 -5.95 -5.43 -5.14
CA GLY A 485 -5.48 -6.82 -5.22
C GLY A 485 -5.61 -7.40 -6.63
N HIS A 486 -6.73 -7.15 -7.30
CA HIS A 486 -6.91 -7.53 -8.70
C HIS A 486 -5.84 -6.91 -9.61
N ASP A 487 -5.64 -5.59 -9.53
CA ASP A 487 -4.71 -4.87 -10.41
C ASP A 487 -3.27 -5.34 -10.22
N ASP A 488 -2.86 -5.64 -8.99
CA ASP A 488 -1.54 -6.18 -8.70
C ASP A 488 -1.36 -7.60 -9.26
N LEU A 489 -2.35 -8.47 -9.04
CA LEU A 489 -2.30 -9.85 -9.48
C LEU A 489 -2.41 -9.99 -11.01
N ALA A 490 -3.24 -9.16 -11.66
CA ALA A 490 -3.49 -9.21 -13.10
C ALA A 490 -2.27 -8.85 -13.96
N ARG A 491 -1.30 -8.11 -13.41
CA ARG A 491 -0.15 -7.60 -14.16
C ARG A 491 0.88 -8.65 -14.53
N CYS A 492 0.97 -9.76 -13.78
CA CYS A 492 2.03 -10.74 -13.90
C CYS A 492 1.49 -12.12 -14.26
N GLU A 493 2.21 -12.85 -15.11
CA GLU A 493 1.78 -14.16 -15.61
C GLU A 493 1.61 -15.20 -14.50
N SER A 494 2.50 -15.16 -13.51
CA SER A 494 2.45 -16.12 -12.39
C SER A 494 1.26 -15.93 -11.45
N THR A 495 0.60 -14.75 -11.50
CA THR A 495 -0.44 -14.35 -10.52
C THR A 495 -1.79 -13.99 -11.14
N HIS A 496 -1.89 -13.69 -12.45
CA HIS A 496 -3.11 -13.17 -13.09
C HIS A 496 -4.35 -14.05 -12.87
N ARG A 497 -4.15 -15.37 -12.77
CA ARG A 497 -5.24 -16.35 -12.54
C ARG A 497 -5.95 -16.19 -11.19
N PHE A 498 -5.38 -15.45 -10.24
CA PHE A 498 -5.98 -15.17 -8.93
C PHE A 498 -6.73 -13.84 -8.90
N ALA A 499 -6.55 -13.00 -9.91
CA ALA A 499 -7.05 -11.63 -9.95
C ALA A 499 -8.59 -11.55 -9.82
N ASP A 500 -9.33 -12.34 -10.61
CA ASP A 500 -10.79 -12.34 -10.57
C ASP A 500 -11.33 -12.75 -9.19
N VAL A 501 -10.66 -13.68 -8.52
CA VAL A 501 -11.06 -14.12 -7.17
C VAL A 501 -10.86 -13.00 -6.17
N ALA A 502 -9.72 -12.29 -6.24
CA ALA A 502 -9.47 -11.11 -5.41
C ALA A 502 -10.47 -9.98 -5.69
N LEU A 503 -10.89 -9.79 -6.95
CA LEU A 503 -11.87 -8.78 -7.29
C LEU A 503 -13.27 -9.12 -6.75
N GLY A 504 -13.69 -10.38 -6.87
CA GLY A 504 -15.10 -10.78 -6.74
C GLY A 504 -15.54 -11.28 -5.37
N HIS A 505 -14.62 -11.54 -4.42
CA HIS A 505 -14.95 -12.27 -3.19
C HIS A 505 -15.92 -11.54 -2.23
N HIS A 506 -16.10 -10.23 -2.36
CA HIS A 506 -17.12 -9.46 -1.65
C HIS A 506 -18.37 -9.15 -2.48
N ARG A 507 -18.38 -9.50 -3.78
CA ARG A 507 -19.57 -9.30 -4.61
C ARG A 507 -20.63 -10.36 -4.32
N TRP A 508 -21.88 -9.93 -4.14
CA TRP A 508 -22.96 -10.88 -3.86
C TRP A 508 -23.25 -11.78 -5.04
N TYR A 509 -23.58 -13.02 -4.76
CA TYR A 509 -23.89 -14.03 -5.76
C TYR A 509 -24.97 -13.61 -6.75
N ASN A 510 -26.04 -12.94 -6.27
CA ASN A 510 -27.14 -12.45 -7.10
C ASN A 510 -26.86 -11.13 -7.84
N GLY A 511 -25.68 -10.53 -7.64
CA GLY A 511 -25.28 -9.27 -8.23
C GLY A 511 -25.96 -8.00 -7.68
N ALA A 512 -26.88 -8.14 -6.68
CA ALA A 512 -27.66 -7.02 -6.19
C ALA A 512 -26.96 -6.19 -5.09
N GLY A 513 -25.76 -6.60 -4.65
CA GLY A 513 -25.01 -5.90 -3.59
C GLY A 513 -23.57 -6.38 -3.50
N GLY A 514 -22.88 -5.93 -2.43
CA GLY A 514 -21.45 -6.14 -2.29
C GLY A 514 -20.63 -5.26 -3.24
N TYR A 515 -19.33 -5.44 -3.23
CA TYR A 515 -18.38 -4.62 -4.00
C TYR A 515 -17.27 -5.49 -4.62
N PRO A 516 -16.59 -4.99 -5.68
CA PRO A 516 -16.93 -3.81 -6.46
C PRO A 516 -18.10 -4.10 -7.42
N GLU A 517 -18.84 -3.05 -7.83
CA GLU A 517 -19.92 -3.20 -8.81
C GLU A 517 -19.42 -3.65 -10.18
N ALA A 518 -18.16 -3.34 -10.51
CA ALA A 518 -17.52 -3.72 -11.75
C ALA A 518 -17.34 -5.23 -11.92
N TYR A 519 -17.32 -6.03 -10.85
CA TYR A 519 -17.24 -7.47 -10.98
C TYR A 519 -18.58 -8.07 -11.40
N ILE A 520 -18.58 -8.72 -12.56
CA ILE A 520 -19.74 -9.43 -13.12
C ILE A 520 -19.42 -10.94 -13.06
N ARG A 521 -20.07 -11.64 -12.13
CA ARG A 521 -19.79 -13.06 -11.84
C ARG A 521 -19.90 -13.96 -13.08
N SER A 522 -20.89 -13.71 -13.95
CA SER A 522 -21.10 -14.51 -15.19
C SER A 522 -19.92 -14.45 -16.15
N ASP A 523 -19.16 -13.37 -16.13
CA ASP A 523 -18.08 -13.11 -17.08
C ASP A 523 -16.73 -13.71 -16.59
N SER A 524 -16.63 -14.01 -15.29
CA SER A 524 -15.42 -14.62 -14.75
C SER A 524 -15.35 -16.12 -15.00
N PRO A 525 -14.28 -16.61 -15.63
CA PRO A 525 -14.04 -18.04 -15.77
C PRO A 525 -13.73 -18.73 -14.43
N TYR A 526 -13.38 -17.94 -13.39
CA TYR A 526 -13.02 -18.41 -12.05
C TYR A 526 -14.16 -18.30 -11.03
N ARG A 527 -15.40 -18.00 -11.48
CA ARG A 527 -16.57 -17.74 -10.63
C ARG A 527 -16.83 -18.79 -9.54
N GLN A 528 -16.59 -20.06 -9.84
CA GLN A 528 -16.81 -21.15 -8.88
C GLN A 528 -15.84 -21.06 -7.69
N MET A 529 -14.59 -20.73 -7.95
CA MET A 529 -13.59 -20.49 -6.90
C MET A 529 -13.87 -19.21 -6.14
N THR A 530 -14.29 -18.14 -6.84
CA THR A 530 -14.74 -16.89 -6.21
C THR A 530 -15.91 -17.12 -5.26
N ASP A 531 -16.89 -17.96 -5.62
CA ASP A 531 -18.01 -18.32 -4.75
C ASP A 531 -17.55 -19.01 -3.45
N VAL A 532 -16.54 -19.88 -3.53
CA VAL A 532 -15.95 -20.53 -2.34
C VAL A 532 -15.23 -19.51 -1.47
N VAL A 533 -14.36 -18.71 -2.08
CA VAL A 533 -13.56 -17.69 -1.34
C VAL A 533 -14.48 -16.64 -0.71
N ALA A 534 -15.59 -16.26 -1.34
CA ALA A 534 -16.58 -15.35 -0.77
C ALA A 534 -17.18 -15.85 0.55
N VAL A 535 -17.44 -17.15 0.65
CA VAL A 535 -17.90 -17.78 1.89
C VAL A 535 -16.79 -17.79 2.95
N VAL A 536 -15.57 -18.14 2.55
CA VAL A 536 -14.41 -18.20 3.46
C VAL A 536 -14.08 -16.82 4.00
N ALA A 537 -13.99 -15.80 3.15
CA ALA A 537 -13.72 -14.42 3.54
C ALA A 537 -14.77 -13.93 4.55
N TYR A 538 -16.05 -14.17 4.28
CA TYR A 538 -17.11 -13.80 5.21
C TYR A 538 -16.99 -14.48 6.57
N ILE A 539 -16.67 -15.77 6.61
CA ILE A 539 -16.48 -16.49 7.88
C ILE A 539 -15.31 -15.89 8.66
N MET A 540 -14.24 -15.51 7.98
CA MET A 540 -13.05 -14.94 8.59
C MET A 540 -13.27 -13.50 9.10
N ASP A 541 -14.14 -12.73 8.47
CA ASP A 541 -14.43 -11.34 8.87
C ASP A 541 -15.28 -11.24 10.15
N GLN A 542 -15.88 -12.34 10.58
CA GLN A 542 -16.76 -12.36 11.77
C GLN A 542 -16.01 -12.73 13.05
N GLU A 543 -14.97 -11.97 13.42
CA GLU A 543 -14.08 -12.25 14.57
C GLU A 543 -14.82 -12.32 15.92
N ASP A 544 -15.93 -11.59 16.08
CA ASP A 544 -16.69 -11.52 17.34
C ASP A 544 -17.80 -12.59 17.46
N ARG A 545 -17.96 -13.47 16.46
CA ARG A 545 -19.02 -14.48 16.40
C ARG A 545 -18.47 -15.89 16.41
N SER A 546 -19.24 -16.83 16.93
CA SER A 546 -18.89 -18.25 16.79
C SER A 546 -19.01 -18.72 15.35
N VAL A 547 -18.19 -19.66 14.94
CA VAL A 547 -18.21 -20.26 13.60
C VAL A 547 -19.62 -20.81 13.28
N ASP A 548 -20.28 -21.49 14.23
CA ASP A 548 -21.62 -22.03 14.02
C ASP A 548 -22.66 -20.94 13.72
N ALA A 549 -22.63 -19.82 14.45
CA ALA A 549 -23.55 -18.71 14.21
C ALA A 549 -23.31 -18.08 12.83
N THR A 550 -22.04 -17.93 12.44
CA THR A 550 -21.65 -17.39 11.15
C THR A 550 -22.04 -18.31 10.00
N VAL A 551 -21.79 -19.62 10.14
CA VAL A 551 -22.21 -20.63 9.16
C VAL A 551 -23.73 -20.64 9.00
N GLY A 552 -24.49 -20.57 10.09
CA GLY A 552 -25.94 -20.44 10.03
C GLY A 552 -26.42 -19.22 9.25
N GLU A 553 -25.74 -18.08 9.40
CA GLU A 553 -26.02 -16.86 8.64
C GLU A 553 -25.68 -17.02 7.14
N VAL A 554 -24.54 -17.62 6.81
CA VAL A 554 -24.14 -17.92 5.42
C VAL A 554 -25.19 -18.77 4.73
N ILE A 555 -25.67 -19.83 5.38
CA ILE A 555 -26.72 -20.70 4.85
C ILE A 555 -28.03 -19.93 4.65
N ALA A 556 -28.42 -19.09 5.61
CA ALA A 556 -29.62 -18.25 5.51
C ALA A 556 -29.56 -17.23 4.37
N GLN A 557 -28.35 -16.82 3.96
CA GLN A 557 -28.14 -15.87 2.87
C GLN A 557 -27.81 -16.56 1.51
N ALA A 558 -27.93 -17.87 1.41
CA ALA A 558 -27.82 -18.61 0.15
C ALA A 558 -28.77 -18.04 -0.91
N ARG A 559 -28.33 -18.01 -2.17
CA ARG A 559 -28.99 -17.39 -3.34
C ARG A 559 -29.03 -15.87 -3.34
N LYS A 560 -28.81 -15.20 -2.22
CA LYS A 560 -28.71 -13.74 -2.16
C LYS A 560 -27.25 -13.31 -2.18
N ARG A 561 -26.54 -13.55 -1.10
CA ARG A 561 -25.14 -13.18 -0.94
C ARG A 561 -24.20 -14.28 -1.39
N PHE A 562 -24.52 -15.52 -1.11
CA PHE A 562 -23.66 -16.68 -1.36
C PHE A 562 -24.26 -17.65 -2.36
N SER A 563 -23.39 -18.41 -3.03
CA SER A 563 -23.77 -19.47 -3.96
C SER A 563 -24.47 -20.62 -3.23
N PRO A 564 -25.70 -21.00 -3.64
CA PRO A 564 -26.39 -22.14 -3.04
C PRO A 564 -25.65 -23.48 -3.28
N LEU A 565 -24.86 -23.57 -4.36
CA LEU A 565 -24.06 -24.76 -4.67
C LEU A 565 -22.90 -24.92 -3.67
N VAL A 566 -22.32 -23.81 -3.22
CA VAL A 566 -21.23 -23.83 -2.24
C VAL A 566 -21.77 -23.96 -0.81
N THR A 567 -22.81 -23.20 -0.45
CA THR A 567 -23.38 -23.23 0.90
C THR A 567 -23.99 -24.59 1.28
N ALA A 568 -24.37 -25.43 0.30
CA ALA A 568 -24.86 -26.78 0.54
C ALA A 568 -23.84 -27.68 1.28
N TYR A 569 -22.55 -27.41 1.14
CA TYR A 569 -21.50 -28.19 1.83
C TYR A 569 -21.29 -27.77 3.29
N LEU A 570 -21.88 -26.66 3.73
CA LEU A 570 -21.81 -26.22 5.12
C LEU A 570 -22.68 -27.07 6.09
N ASP A 571 -23.39 -28.05 5.58
CA ASP A 571 -24.05 -29.09 6.40
C ASP A 571 -23.03 -30.18 6.83
N ASP A 572 -21.84 -30.24 6.24
CA ASP A 572 -20.79 -31.21 6.58
C ASP A 572 -20.11 -30.85 7.90
N GLN A 573 -20.33 -31.69 8.91
CA GLN A 573 -19.79 -31.50 10.26
C GLN A 573 -18.24 -31.61 10.31
N GLN A 574 -17.63 -32.34 9.38
CA GLN A 574 -16.15 -32.46 9.31
C GLN A 574 -15.56 -31.16 8.76
N LEU A 575 -16.20 -30.57 7.75
CA LEU A 575 -15.80 -29.26 7.22
C LEU A 575 -15.88 -28.19 8.32
N ILE A 576 -17.01 -28.11 9.05
CA ILE A 576 -17.20 -27.14 10.13
C ILE A 576 -16.17 -27.36 11.25
N ALA A 577 -15.93 -28.60 11.64
CA ALA A 577 -14.91 -28.93 12.65
C ALA A 577 -13.52 -28.50 12.20
N GLY A 578 -13.16 -28.71 10.93
CA GLY A 578 -11.90 -28.26 10.36
C GLY A 578 -11.78 -26.72 10.32
N ILE A 579 -12.83 -26.00 9.93
CA ILE A 579 -12.86 -24.51 9.97
C ILE A 579 -12.66 -24.02 11.40
N LYS A 580 -13.34 -24.60 12.37
CA LYS A 580 -13.15 -24.27 13.80
C LYS A 580 -11.72 -24.51 14.26
N ALA A 581 -11.14 -25.65 13.89
CA ALA A 581 -9.77 -25.98 14.24
C ALA A 581 -8.78 -24.92 13.70
N ILE A 582 -8.96 -24.49 12.45
CA ILE A 582 -8.10 -23.48 11.82
C ILE A 582 -8.28 -22.11 12.50
N LEU A 583 -9.51 -21.69 12.78
CA LEU A 583 -9.80 -20.37 13.36
C LEU A 583 -9.57 -20.30 14.88
N CYS A 584 -9.71 -21.43 15.60
CA CYS A 584 -9.42 -21.51 17.03
C CYS A 584 -7.93 -21.60 17.36
N GLU A 585 -7.07 -21.25 16.38
CA GLU A 585 -5.63 -21.07 16.59
C GLU A 585 -4.92 -22.35 16.99
N GLU A 586 -5.12 -23.44 16.24
CA GLU A 586 -4.35 -24.65 16.48
C GLU A 586 -2.89 -24.47 16.10
N GLU A 587 -2.00 -24.84 17.02
CA GLU A 587 -0.54 -24.76 16.92
C GLU A 587 0.07 -25.12 15.55
N PRO A 588 -0.40 -26.15 14.80
CA PRO A 588 0.21 -26.53 13.53
C PRO A 588 0.24 -25.42 12.46
N TYR A 589 -0.78 -24.55 12.37
CA TYR A 589 -0.82 -23.45 11.41
C TYR A 589 0.22 -22.39 11.71
N TYR A 590 0.32 -22.01 12.97
CA TYR A 590 1.31 -21.04 13.44
C TYR A 590 2.74 -21.59 13.31
N ARG A 591 2.93 -22.90 13.43
CA ARG A 591 4.23 -23.53 13.24
C ARG A 591 4.73 -23.36 11.80
N VAL A 592 3.90 -23.61 10.80
CA VAL A 592 4.25 -23.41 9.39
C VAL A 592 4.59 -21.96 9.12
N PHE A 593 3.80 -21.02 9.63
CA PHE A 593 4.07 -19.60 9.50
C PHE A 593 5.40 -19.20 10.17
N TYR A 594 5.64 -19.66 11.40
CA TYR A 594 6.88 -19.42 12.13
C TYR A 594 8.11 -19.97 11.39
N GLU A 595 8.04 -21.19 10.86
CA GLU A 595 9.12 -21.81 10.10
C GLU A 595 9.47 -20.99 8.85
N ARG A 596 8.48 -20.43 8.16
CA ARG A 596 8.70 -19.53 7.03
C ARG A 596 9.33 -18.21 7.44
N LEU A 597 8.87 -17.60 8.55
CA LEU A 597 9.45 -16.35 9.06
C LEU A 597 10.89 -16.50 9.52
N THR A 598 11.28 -17.70 9.95
CA THR A 598 12.62 -18.00 10.48
C THR A 598 13.51 -18.72 9.48
N ALA A 599 12.99 -19.05 8.29
CA ALA A 599 13.78 -19.67 7.24
C ALA A 599 15.03 -18.84 6.94
N PRO A 600 16.23 -19.45 6.90
CA PRO A 600 17.43 -18.72 6.53
C PRO A 600 17.29 -18.21 5.09
N ILE A 601 17.59 -16.92 4.90
CA ILE A 601 17.75 -16.36 3.56
C ILE A 601 18.99 -17.03 2.98
N GLU A 602 18.84 -17.81 1.92
CA GLU A 602 19.97 -18.50 1.30
C GLU A 602 21.07 -17.48 0.95
N PRO A 603 22.32 -17.67 1.46
CA PRO A 603 23.41 -16.82 1.03
C PRO A 603 23.62 -17.02 -0.49
N GLU A 604 23.83 -15.94 -1.22
CA GLU A 604 24.38 -16.06 -2.58
C GLU A 604 25.55 -17.02 -2.53
N THR A 605 25.45 -18.15 -3.23
CA THR A 605 26.63 -18.99 -3.49
C THR A 605 27.53 -18.15 -4.39
N ASP A 606 28.57 -17.56 -3.77
CA ASP A 606 29.66 -16.91 -4.48
C ASP A 606 30.23 -17.92 -5.48
N SER A 607 29.82 -17.84 -6.73
CA SER A 607 30.32 -18.65 -7.84
C SER A 607 31.77 -18.29 -8.24
N LYS A 608 32.55 -17.70 -7.31
CA LYS A 608 33.94 -17.29 -7.52
C LYS A 608 35.01 -18.22 -6.95
N THR A 609 34.65 -19.40 -6.41
CA THR A 609 35.66 -20.25 -5.76
C THR A 609 35.94 -21.61 -6.41
N ASP A 610 35.61 -21.82 -7.69
CA ASP A 610 35.96 -23.11 -8.33
C ASP A 610 36.55 -23.00 -9.75
N LEU A 611 37.38 -21.99 -10.01
CA LEU A 611 38.12 -21.89 -11.27
C LEU A 611 39.66 -22.03 -11.14
N HIS A 612 40.18 -22.46 -9.97
CA HIS A 612 41.63 -22.58 -9.78
C HIS A 612 42.13 -23.92 -9.23
N THR A 613 41.41 -25.03 -9.38
CA THR A 613 41.98 -26.36 -9.09
C THR A 613 41.56 -27.39 -10.13
N ARG A 614 42.01 -27.26 -11.37
CA ARG A 614 42.31 -28.40 -12.25
C ARG A 614 43.47 -27.97 -13.19
N LYS A 615 44.68 -28.26 -12.74
CA LYS A 615 45.80 -28.60 -13.62
C LYS A 615 45.91 -30.10 -13.74
#